data_1897c50cff22d0982f75274c469905a1
#
_entry.id   1897c50cff22d0982f75274c469905a1
#
_cell.length_a   1.000
_cell.length_b   1.000
_cell.length_c   1.000
_cell.angle_alpha   90.00
_cell.angle_beta   90.00
_cell.angle_gamma   90.00
#
_symmetry.space_group_name_H-M   'P 1'
#
loop_
_entity.id
_entity.type
_entity.pdbx_description
1 polymer ?
#
loop_
_entity_poly.entity_id
_entity_poly.type
_entity_poly.pdbx_seq_one_letter_code
_entity_poly.pdbx_strand_id
1 'polypeptide(L)'
;MGTTYSCVGIFKNGQVEVIPNELGNRITPSVVSFTDEERLIGEAAKNQATVNPTRTLYDVKRLIGRRYTDKTVQYDKKYLPYDIVDKEGRPYISVPNVNGEKKTYAPEEISAMVLVKMKEIAESYTGKKIKNAIVTVPAYFDNSQRQATKDAGIIAGLNVVRVLNEPTAAAIAYGLDEKAEKNILVFDLGGGTFDVSILTIDDGVFEVIGTNGDTHLGGEDFDQRVLDHFMKLIKKKDGKDISTDKRAIQKLKR
;
A
#
# COMPACT_ATOMS: atom_id res chain seq x y z
N MET A 1 5.41 -3.80 1.40
CA MET A 1 3.95 -3.59 1.23
C MET A 1 3.76 -2.27 0.50
N GLY A 2 3.30 -2.31 -0.75
CA GLY A 2 3.05 -1.11 -1.55
C GLY A 2 1.68 -0.49 -1.31
N THR A 3 1.47 0.75 -1.77
CA THR A 3 0.18 1.43 -1.69
C THR A 3 -0.87 0.73 -2.54
N THR A 4 -0.55 0.44 -3.80
CA THR A 4 -1.47 -0.18 -4.76
C THR A 4 -1.29 -1.70 -4.85
N TYR A 5 -0.03 -2.17 -4.86
CA TYR A 5 0.31 -3.59 -4.95
C TYR A 5 1.38 -3.96 -3.93
N SER A 6 1.31 -5.20 -3.44
CA SER A 6 2.31 -5.82 -2.58
C SER A 6 2.93 -7.03 -3.25
N CYS A 7 4.16 -7.36 -2.89
CA CYS A 7 4.81 -8.60 -3.29
C CYS A 7 5.58 -9.19 -2.11
N VAL A 8 5.87 -10.48 -2.20
CA VAL A 8 6.72 -11.20 -1.26
C VAL A 8 7.81 -11.94 -2.01
N GLY A 9 9.02 -11.90 -1.49
CA GLY A 9 10.17 -12.61 -2.03
C GLY A 9 10.89 -13.41 -0.96
N ILE A 10 11.63 -14.39 -1.38
CA ILE A 10 12.53 -15.20 -0.55
C ILE A 10 13.93 -15.26 -1.18
N PHE A 11 14.92 -15.50 -0.34
CA PHE A 11 16.26 -15.85 -0.80
C PHE A 11 16.40 -17.38 -0.74
N LYS A 12 16.63 -18.01 -1.90
CA LYS A 12 16.74 -19.45 -2.04
C LYS A 12 17.80 -19.79 -3.07
N ASN A 13 18.65 -20.76 -2.77
CA ASN A 13 19.70 -21.23 -3.70
C ASN A 13 20.61 -20.10 -4.26
N GLY A 14 20.94 -19.12 -3.43
CA GLY A 14 21.82 -18.01 -3.82
C GLY A 14 21.13 -16.91 -4.64
N GLN A 15 19.81 -16.98 -4.83
CA GLN A 15 19.05 -16.01 -5.62
C GLN A 15 17.81 -15.52 -4.90
N VAL A 16 17.39 -14.30 -5.21
CA VAL A 16 16.10 -13.74 -4.78
C VAL A 16 15.02 -14.22 -5.74
N GLU A 17 13.95 -14.74 -5.18
CA GLU A 17 12.79 -15.17 -5.93
C GLU A 17 11.54 -14.42 -5.44
N VAL A 18 10.87 -13.70 -6.36
CA VAL A 18 9.56 -13.08 -6.08
C VAL A 18 8.49 -14.13 -6.29
N ILE A 19 7.78 -14.47 -5.22
CA ILE A 19 6.83 -15.58 -5.18
C ILE A 19 5.53 -15.17 -5.87
N PRO A 20 5.01 -15.99 -6.81
CA PRO A 20 3.69 -15.77 -7.39
C PRO A 20 2.58 -16.09 -6.37
N ASN A 21 1.48 -15.35 -6.45
CA ASN A 21 0.27 -15.67 -5.71
C ASN A 21 -0.50 -16.84 -6.35
N GLU A 22 -1.66 -17.19 -5.79
CA GLU A 22 -2.52 -18.28 -6.26
C GLU A 22 -3.04 -18.12 -7.71
N LEU A 23 -2.96 -16.90 -8.26
CA LEU A 23 -3.32 -16.58 -9.65
C LEU A 23 -2.10 -16.57 -10.59
N GLY A 24 -0.91 -16.89 -10.08
CA GLY A 24 0.34 -16.83 -10.82
C GLY A 24 0.95 -15.43 -10.96
N ASN A 25 0.36 -14.40 -10.35
CA ASN A 25 0.86 -13.03 -10.40
C ASN A 25 1.91 -12.79 -9.30
N ARG A 26 3.02 -12.16 -9.66
CA ARG A 26 4.09 -11.80 -8.70
C ARG A 26 3.77 -10.57 -7.84
N ILE A 27 2.69 -9.88 -8.14
CA ILE A 27 2.16 -8.76 -7.36
C ILE A 27 0.70 -9.06 -6.98
N THR A 28 0.30 -8.59 -5.80
CA THR A 28 -1.06 -8.77 -5.27
C THR A 28 -1.61 -7.40 -4.90
N PRO A 29 -2.84 -7.04 -5.31
CA PRO A 29 -3.45 -5.77 -4.92
C PRO A 29 -3.48 -5.60 -3.39
N SER A 30 -3.07 -4.43 -2.91
CA SER A 30 -3.14 -4.04 -1.49
C SER A 30 -4.57 -3.61 -1.13
N VAL A 31 -5.53 -4.49 -1.39
CA VAL A 31 -6.97 -4.24 -1.26
C VAL A 31 -7.59 -5.26 -0.33
N VAL A 32 -8.47 -4.79 0.57
CA VAL A 32 -9.26 -5.63 1.48
C VAL A 32 -10.74 -5.28 1.30
N SER A 33 -11.59 -6.27 1.11
CA SER A 33 -13.03 -6.07 1.03
C SER A 33 -13.77 -6.92 2.06
N PHE A 34 -14.76 -6.33 2.69
CA PHE A 34 -15.64 -7.01 3.64
C PHE A 34 -16.97 -7.28 2.96
N THR A 35 -17.28 -8.54 2.75
CA THR A 35 -18.59 -8.99 2.31
C THR A 35 -19.44 -9.39 3.52
N ASP A 36 -20.63 -9.89 3.29
CA ASP A 36 -21.49 -10.36 4.37
C ASP A 36 -21.04 -11.71 4.92
N GLU A 37 -20.33 -12.47 4.09
CA GLU A 37 -19.92 -13.84 4.42
C GLU A 37 -18.45 -13.90 4.85
N GLU A 38 -17.58 -13.12 4.18
CA GLU A 38 -16.14 -13.26 4.36
C GLU A 38 -15.37 -11.95 4.14
N ARG A 39 -14.09 -11.99 4.48
CA ARG A 39 -13.11 -10.96 4.18
C ARG A 39 -12.26 -11.40 2.99
N LEU A 40 -12.28 -10.63 1.92
CA LEU A 40 -11.49 -10.84 0.72
C LEU A 40 -10.23 -9.98 0.74
N ILE A 41 -9.14 -10.48 0.16
CA ILE A 41 -7.86 -9.75 0.05
C ILE A 41 -7.31 -9.95 -1.37
N GLY A 42 -6.63 -8.92 -1.89
CA GLY A 42 -5.99 -8.97 -3.19
C GLY A 42 -6.97 -8.82 -4.36
N GLU A 43 -6.83 -9.64 -5.40
CA GLU A 43 -7.62 -9.51 -6.63
C GLU A 43 -9.12 -9.74 -6.39
N ALA A 44 -9.48 -10.71 -5.56
CA ALA A 44 -10.86 -10.95 -5.18
C ALA A 44 -11.49 -9.71 -4.51
N ALA A 45 -10.74 -9.04 -3.62
CA ALA A 45 -11.17 -7.80 -2.98
C ALA A 45 -11.28 -6.65 -3.99
N LYS A 46 -10.30 -6.50 -4.88
CA LYS A 46 -10.28 -5.46 -5.93
C LYS A 46 -11.51 -5.55 -6.83
N ASN A 47 -11.94 -6.78 -7.16
CA ASN A 47 -13.13 -7.00 -7.98
C ASN A 47 -14.44 -6.57 -7.29
N GLN A 48 -14.44 -6.39 -5.97
CA GLN A 48 -15.58 -5.85 -5.20
C GLN A 48 -15.70 -4.32 -5.30
N ALA A 49 -14.68 -3.60 -5.73
CA ALA A 49 -14.65 -2.13 -5.67
C ALA A 49 -15.86 -1.44 -6.34
N THR A 50 -16.37 -2.00 -7.44
CA THR A 50 -17.51 -1.42 -8.17
C THR A 50 -18.86 -1.79 -7.59
N VAL A 51 -18.99 -2.94 -6.92
CA VAL A 51 -20.27 -3.42 -6.38
C VAL A 51 -20.41 -3.14 -4.90
N ASN A 52 -19.28 -3.08 -4.19
CA ASN A 52 -19.21 -2.88 -2.74
C ASN A 52 -18.16 -1.80 -2.36
N PRO A 53 -18.27 -0.56 -2.90
CA PRO A 53 -17.23 0.46 -2.77
C PRO A 53 -16.98 0.90 -1.33
N THR A 54 -18.00 1.01 -0.50
CA THR A 54 -17.88 1.50 0.89
C THR A 54 -17.24 0.51 1.85
N ARG A 55 -17.12 -0.75 1.43
CA ARG A 55 -16.55 -1.85 2.22
C ARG A 55 -15.31 -2.45 1.54
N THR A 56 -14.82 -1.82 0.46
CA THR A 56 -13.60 -2.19 -0.25
C THR A 56 -12.54 -1.14 -0.02
N LEU A 57 -11.51 -1.52 0.72
CA LEU A 57 -10.49 -0.64 1.27
C LEU A 57 -9.19 -0.75 0.46
N TYR A 58 -8.67 0.37 -0.01
CA TYR A 58 -7.41 0.50 -0.72
C TYR A 58 -6.71 1.81 -0.29
N ASP A 59 -5.50 2.05 -0.71
CA ASP A 59 -4.68 3.23 -0.34
C ASP A 59 -4.45 3.41 1.17
N VAL A 60 -4.66 2.36 1.95
CA VAL A 60 -4.55 2.41 3.41
C VAL A 60 -3.13 2.79 3.87
N LYS A 61 -2.10 2.51 3.05
CA LYS A 61 -0.72 2.95 3.30
C LYS A 61 -0.59 4.47 3.41
N ARG A 62 -1.50 5.25 2.79
CA ARG A 62 -1.56 6.71 2.91
C ARG A 62 -2.04 7.20 4.27
N LEU A 63 -2.72 6.35 5.03
CA LEU A 63 -3.30 6.67 6.34
C LEU A 63 -2.43 6.18 7.50
N ILE A 64 -1.57 5.19 7.27
CA ILE A 64 -0.80 4.50 8.32
C ILE A 64 0.15 5.46 9.04
N GLY A 65 0.12 5.45 10.38
CA GLY A 65 0.99 6.26 11.23
C GLY A 65 0.72 7.76 11.21
N ARG A 66 -0.36 8.21 10.54
CA ARG A 66 -0.72 9.64 10.44
C ARG A 66 -1.69 10.07 11.54
N ARG A 67 -1.82 11.38 11.72
CA ARG A 67 -2.85 12.00 12.55
C ARG A 67 -4.11 12.24 11.72
N TYR A 68 -5.27 12.15 12.36
CA TYR A 68 -6.54 12.43 11.66
C TYR A 68 -6.60 13.85 11.08
N THR A 69 -5.99 14.83 11.77
CA THR A 69 -5.97 16.25 11.34
C THR A 69 -4.97 16.55 10.22
N ASP A 70 -4.14 15.60 9.80
CA ASP A 70 -3.17 15.81 8.73
C ASP A 70 -3.88 16.20 7.43
N LYS A 71 -3.33 17.21 6.75
CA LYS A 71 -3.92 17.75 5.50
C LYS A 71 -4.10 16.68 4.43
N THR A 72 -3.16 15.75 4.34
CA THR A 72 -3.22 14.62 3.39
C THR A 72 -4.36 13.67 3.73
N VAL A 73 -4.56 13.33 5.01
CA VAL A 73 -5.69 12.49 5.46
C VAL A 73 -7.03 13.19 5.15
N GLN A 74 -7.13 14.51 5.41
CA GLN A 74 -8.34 15.27 5.12
C GLN A 74 -8.59 15.43 3.61
N TYR A 75 -7.52 15.41 2.79
CA TYR A 75 -7.63 15.37 1.34
C TYR A 75 -8.15 14.02 0.86
N ASP A 76 -7.51 12.92 1.25
CA ASP A 76 -7.88 11.57 0.84
C ASP A 76 -9.31 11.20 1.24
N LYS A 77 -9.76 11.65 2.42
CA LYS A 77 -11.13 11.45 2.91
C LYS A 77 -12.21 11.92 1.92
N LYS A 78 -11.91 12.89 1.06
CA LYS A 78 -12.87 13.41 0.07
C LYS A 78 -13.07 12.47 -1.11
N TYR A 79 -12.06 11.66 -1.43
CA TYR A 79 -12.02 10.84 -2.64
C TYR A 79 -12.19 9.35 -2.37
N LEU A 80 -11.86 8.92 -1.15
CA LEU A 80 -12.02 7.52 -0.76
C LEU A 80 -13.50 7.16 -0.60
N PRO A 81 -13.93 5.99 -1.11
CA PRO A 81 -15.34 5.59 -1.08
C PRO A 81 -15.80 5.14 0.31
N TYR A 82 -14.89 4.85 1.21
CA TYR A 82 -15.15 4.44 2.58
C TYR A 82 -14.96 5.60 3.57
N ASP A 83 -15.57 5.47 4.74
CA ASP A 83 -15.54 6.54 5.74
C ASP A 83 -14.26 6.46 6.59
N ILE A 84 -13.61 7.63 6.78
CA ILE A 84 -12.50 7.80 7.73
C ILE A 84 -13.01 8.64 8.90
N VAL A 85 -12.88 8.11 10.11
CA VAL A 85 -13.35 8.71 11.35
C VAL A 85 -12.17 9.01 12.28
N ASP A 86 -12.36 10.00 13.15
CA ASP A 86 -11.39 10.32 14.21
C ASP A 86 -11.61 9.37 15.40
N LYS A 87 -10.54 8.74 15.85
CA LYS A 87 -10.49 8.04 17.11
C LYS A 87 -9.21 8.41 17.84
N GLU A 88 -9.35 9.20 18.90
CA GLU A 88 -8.21 9.66 19.70
C GLU A 88 -7.11 10.38 18.87
N GLY A 89 -7.54 11.19 17.90
CA GLY A 89 -6.65 11.95 17.02
C GLY A 89 -6.00 11.13 15.89
N ARG A 90 -6.41 9.86 15.71
CA ARG A 90 -5.92 8.96 14.65
C ARG A 90 -7.00 8.66 13.62
N PRO A 91 -6.65 8.51 12.34
CA PRO A 91 -7.61 8.07 11.33
C PRO A 91 -7.94 6.60 11.52
N TYR A 92 -9.22 6.29 11.65
CA TYR A 92 -9.77 4.94 11.64
C TYR A 92 -10.70 4.79 10.45
N ILE A 93 -10.73 3.61 9.88
CA ILE A 93 -11.61 3.27 8.75
C ILE A 93 -12.89 2.67 9.31
N SER A 94 -14.02 3.27 8.97
CA SER A 94 -15.33 2.82 9.42
C SER A 94 -16.00 1.98 8.33
N VAL A 95 -16.23 0.70 8.64
CA VAL A 95 -16.80 -0.27 7.70
C VAL A 95 -18.18 -0.68 8.22
N PRO A 96 -19.27 -0.41 7.47
CA PRO A 96 -20.60 -0.86 7.86
C PRO A 96 -20.72 -2.38 7.69
N ASN A 97 -21.38 -3.06 8.65
CA ASN A 97 -21.81 -4.45 8.46
C ASN A 97 -23.21 -4.51 7.79
N VAL A 98 -23.72 -5.72 7.55
CA VAL A 98 -25.05 -5.95 6.94
C VAL A 98 -26.20 -5.34 7.75
N ASN A 99 -26.06 -5.26 9.07
CA ASN A 99 -27.10 -4.73 9.97
C ASN A 99 -27.02 -3.20 10.13
N GLY A 100 -26.09 -2.54 9.40
CA GLY A 100 -25.87 -1.09 9.50
C GLY A 100 -24.99 -0.67 10.68
N GLU A 101 -24.56 -1.60 11.54
CA GLU A 101 -23.58 -1.32 12.56
C GLU A 101 -22.21 -1.06 11.92
N LYS A 102 -21.47 -0.12 12.47
CA LYS A 102 -20.16 0.26 11.96
C LYS A 102 -19.05 -0.32 12.83
N LYS A 103 -18.15 -1.09 12.21
CA LYS A 103 -16.92 -1.54 12.84
C LYS A 103 -15.77 -0.64 12.36
N THR A 104 -14.94 -0.20 13.31
CA THR A 104 -13.78 0.65 12.99
C THR A 104 -12.50 -0.17 13.02
N TYR A 105 -11.61 0.09 12.05
CA TYR A 105 -10.31 -0.55 11.93
C TYR A 105 -9.21 0.51 11.86
N ALA A 106 -8.12 0.28 12.57
CA ALA A 106 -6.91 1.07 12.37
C ALA A 106 -6.27 0.74 11.00
N PRO A 107 -5.57 1.68 10.36
CA PRO A 107 -4.80 1.41 9.14
C PRO A 107 -3.82 0.24 9.29
N GLU A 108 -3.24 0.08 10.48
CA GLU A 108 -2.35 -1.02 10.83
C GLU A 108 -3.06 -2.38 10.76
N GLU A 109 -4.32 -2.47 11.18
CA GLU A 109 -5.10 -3.72 11.13
C GLU A 109 -5.41 -4.12 9.68
N ILE A 110 -5.78 -3.17 8.83
CA ILE A 110 -6.04 -3.43 7.40
C ILE A 110 -4.73 -3.79 6.68
N SER A 111 -3.65 -3.09 6.99
CA SER A 111 -2.32 -3.41 6.47
C SER A 111 -1.85 -4.80 6.89
N ALA A 112 -2.15 -5.18 8.14
CA ALA A 112 -1.86 -6.53 8.64
C ALA A 112 -2.60 -7.61 7.84
N MET A 113 -3.85 -7.38 7.41
CA MET A 113 -4.59 -8.32 6.58
C MET A 113 -3.88 -8.56 5.23
N VAL A 114 -3.32 -7.51 4.62
CA VAL A 114 -2.50 -7.65 3.40
C VAL A 114 -1.21 -8.41 3.70
N LEU A 115 -0.54 -8.14 4.83
CA LEU A 115 0.67 -8.86 5.24
C LEU A 115 0.40 -10.33 5.56
N VAL A 116 -0.75 -10.67 6.14
CA VAL A 116 -1.19 -12.07 6.32
C VAL A 116 -1.29 -12.76 4.96
N LYS A 117 -1.86 -12.12 3.94
CA LYS A 117 -1.93 -12.68 2.58
C LYS A 117 -0.54 -12.92 2.00
N MET A 118 0.40 -11.98 2.19
CA MET A 118 1.80 -12.17 1.76
C MET A 118 2.46 -13.34 2.47
N LYS A 119 2.21 -13.48 3.78
CA LYS A 119 2.69 -14.61 4.59
C LYS A 119 2.12 -15.94 4.09
N GLU A 120 0.81 -16.02 3.82
CA GLU A 120 0.15 -17.22 3.30
C GLU A 120 0.72 -17.64 1.94
N ILE A 121 0.97 -16.69 1.03
CA ILE A 121 1.63 -16.94 -0.26
C ILE A 121 3.02 -17.53 -0.04
N ALA A 122 3.81 -16.96 0.88
CA ALA A 122 5.15 -17.46 1.18
C ALA A 122 5.13 -18.83 1.85
N GLU A 123 4.21 -19.07 2.79
CA GLU A 123 4.03 -20.36 3.47
C GLU A 123 3.58 -21.44 2.48
N SER A 124 2.63 -21.15 1.59
CA SER A 124 2.17 -22.08 0.56
C SER A 124 3.29 -22.46 -0.41
N TYR A 125 4.09 -21.49 -0.83
CA TYR A 125 5.21 -21.72 -1.75
C TYR A 125 6.36 -22.52 -1.11
N THR A 126 6.70 -22.21 0.15
CA THR A 126 7.83 -22.85 0.83
C THR A 126 7.48 -24.15 1.53
N GLY A 127 6.21 -24.42 1.79
CA GLY A 127 5.73 -25.50 2.65
C GLY A 127 6.13 -25.33 4.13
N LYS A 128 6.55 -24.14 4.53
CA LYS A 128 7.07 -23.85 5.88
C LYS A 128 6.38 -22.66 6.51
N LYS A 129 6.24 -22.67 7.84
CA LYS A 129 5.75 -21.52 8.58
C LYS A 129 6.75 -20.36 8.54
N ILE A 130 6.27 -19.19 8.15
CA ILE A 130 7.06 -17.96 8.09
C ILE A 130 6.88 -17.17 9.39
N LYS A 131 7.98 -16.94 10.08
CA LYS A 131 8.00 -16.18 11.35
C LYS A 131 8.65 -14.82 11.20
N ASN A 132 9.74 -14.73 10.45
CA ASN A 132 10.54 -13.52 10.31
C ASN A 132 10.32 -12.87 8.95
N ALA A 133 10.26 -11.54 8.93
CA ALA A 133 10.14 -10.77 7.71
C ALA A 133 10.94 -9.47 7.78
N ILE A 134 11.39 -9.00 6.63
CA ILE A 134 11.82 -7.62 6.40
C ILE A 134 10.69 -6.93 5.65
N VAL A 135 10.27 -5.76 6.12
CA VAL A 135 9.22 -4.97 5.48
C VAL A 135 9.82 -3.69 4.95
N THR A 136 9.53 -3.36 3.68
CA THR A 136 10.01 -2.13 3.08
C THR A 136 9.01 -1.00 3.26
N VAL A 137 9.53 0.22 3.40
CA VAL A 137 8.77 1.48 3.53
C VAL A 137 9.40 2.56 2.65
N PRO A 138 8.64 3.58 2.22
CA PRO A 138 9.19 4.75 1.57
C PRO A 138 10.31 5.38 2.40
N ALA A 139 11.33 5.93 1.73
CA ALA A 139 12.48 6.53 2.43
C ALA A 139 12.04 7.74 3.27
N TYR A 140 11.03 8.47 2.81
CA TYR A 140 10.50 9.67 3.45
C TYR A 140 9.46 9.40 4.55
N PHE A 141 9.18 8.13 4.90
CA PHE A 141 8.33 7.80 6.04
C PHE A 141 8.97 8.27 7.34
N ASP A 142 8.17 8.93 8.19
CA ASP A 142 8.58 9.30 9.53
C ASP A 142 8.59 8.10 10.50
N ASN A 143 9.06 8.33 11.72
CA ASN A 143 9.16 7.28 12.73
C ASN A 143 7.79 6.68 13.12
N SER A 144 6.72 7.48 13.11
CA SER A 144 5.36 7.02 13.42
C SER A 144 4.86 6.06 12.35
N GLN A 145 5.08 6.39 11.07
CA GLN A 145 4.70 5.55 9.94
C GLN A 145 5.53 4.25 9.89
N ARG A 146 6.82 4.32 10.20
CA ARG A 146 7.70 3.14 10.30
C ARG A 146 7.26 2.22 11.43
N GLN A 147 6.98 2.77 12.61
CA GLN A 147 6.49 1.99 13.75
C GLN A 147 5.14 1.36 13.44
N ALA A 148 4.19 2.11 12.90
CA ALA A 148 2.87 1.61 12.53
C ALA A 148 2.96 0.49 11.47
N THR A 149 3.91 0.57 10.52
CA THR A 149 4.17 -0.51 9.57
C THR A 149 4.73 -1.75 10.25
N LYS A 150 5.61 -1.58 11.24
CA LYS A 150 6.12 -2.68 12.06
C LYS A 150 5.01 -3.32 12.88
N ASP A 151 4.14 -2.52 13.48
CA ASP A 151 2.99 -2.97 14.26
C ASP A 151 2.01 -3.79 13.39
N ALA A 152 1.77 -3.36 12.15
CA ALA A 152 0.99 -4.14 11.19
C ALA A 152 1.60 -5.53 10.94
N GLY A 153 2.92 -5.63 10.85
CA GLY A 153 3.62 -6.91 10.75
C GLY A 153 3.42 -7.79 11.99
N ILE A 154 3.50 -7.20 13.17
CA ILE A 154 3.28 -7.91 14.45
C ILE A 154 1.83 -8.42 14.53
N ILE A 155 0.85 -7.60 14.16
CA ILE A 155 -0.57 -7.99 14.10
C ILE A 155 -0.77 -9.14 13.11
N ALA A 156 -0.03 -9.17 11.99
CA ALA A 156 -0.02 -10.26 11.03
C ALA A 156 0.67 -11.55 11.54
N GLY A 157 1.19 -11.54 12.76
CA GLY A 157 1.92 -12.67 13.35
C GLY A 157 3.32 -12.85 12.74
N LEU A 158 3.95 -11.77 12.31
CA LEU A 158 5.32 -11.72 11.83
C LEU A 158 6.25 -11.05 12.84
N ASN A 159 7.43 -11.60 13.02
CA ASN A 159 8.53 -10.88 13.64
C ASN A 159 9.20 -10.02 12.57
N VAL A 160 8.94 -8.72 12.58
CA VAL A 160 9.56 -7.76 11.67
C VAL A 160 10.98 -7.45 12.16
N VAL A 161 11.94 -8.18 11.63
CA VAL A 161 13.36 -8.09 12.05
C VAL A 161 14.01 -6.78 11.60
N ARG A 162 13.52 -6.20 10.49
CA ARG A 162 13.99 -4.89 10.00
C ARG A 162 12.91 -4.22 9.16
N VAL A 163 12.85 -2.89 9.27
CA VAL A 163 12.18 -2.00 8.33
C VAL A 163 13.25 -1.37 7.45
N LEU A 164 13.15 -1.51 6.12
CA LEU A 164 14.14 -1.06 5.15
C LEU A 164 13.52 -0.05 4.19
N ASN A 165 14.28 0.96 3.79
CA ASN A 165 13.80 1.92 2.80
C ASN A 165 13.64 1.27 1.42
N GLU A 166 12.54 1.54 0.73
CA GLU A 166 12.24 0.99 -0.61
C GLU A 166 13.35 1.32 -1.63
N PRO A 167 13.84 2.57 -1.76
CA PRO A 167 14.95 2.87 -2.67
C PRO A 167 16.27 2.19 -2.28
N THR A 168 16.55 2.01 -0.98
CA THR A 168 17.72 1.25 -0.53
C THR A 168 17.59 -0.22 -0.92
N ALA A 169 16.41 -0.82 -0.76
CA ALA A 169 16.16 -2.19 -1.18
C ALA A 169 16.34 -2.36 -2.71
N ALA A 170 15.89 -1.38 -3.50
CA ALA A 170 16.08 -1.38 -4.95
C ALA A 170 17.58 -1.28 -5.31
N ALA A 171 18.34 -0.39 -4.67
CA ALA A 171 19.78 -0.26 -4.88
C ALA A 171 20.53 -1.57 -4.55
N ILE A 172 20.19 -2.20 -3.42
CA ILE A 172 20.74 -3.50 -3.02
C ILE A 172 20.44 -4.57 -4.09
N ALA A 173 19.22 -4.60 -4.61
CA ALA A 173 18.82 -5.60 -5.60
C ALA A 173 19.59 -5.48 -6.93
N TYR A 174 19.97 -4.26 -7.31
CA TYR A 174 20.73 -3.99 -8.54
C TYR A 174 22.24 -3.92 -8.38
N GLY A 175 22.74 -3.74 -7.16
CA GLY A 175 24.16 -3.47 -6.88
C GLY A 175 24.91 -4.55 -6.14
N LEU A 176 24.30 -5.70 -5.85
CA LEU A 176 24.88 -6.75 -4.99
C LEU A 176 26.20 -7.34 -5.51
N ASP A 177 26.50 -7.26 -6.81
CA ASP A 177 27.67 -7.92 -7.39
C ASP A 177 28.82 -6.94 -7.75
N GLU A 178 28.75 -5.66 -7.35
CA GLU A 178 29.71 -4.67 -7.81
C GLU A 178 30.70 -4.24 -6.71
N LYS A 179 31.97 -4.57 -6.94
CA LYS A 179 33.10 -4.20 -6.07
C LYS A 179 33.63 -2.77 -6.31
N ALA A 180 33.13 -2.06 -7.32
CA ALA A 180 33.57 -0.72 -7.64
C ALA A 180 32.70 0.34 -6.95
N GLU A 181 33.33 1.43 -6.50
CA GLU A 181 32.62 2.60 -6.00
C GLU A 181 31.68 3.14 -7.07
N LYS A 182 30.40 3.29 -6.73
CA LYS A 182 29.35 3.80 -7.61
C LYS A 182 28.37 4.70 -6.88
N ASN A 183 27.97 5.76 -7.58
CA ASN A 183 26.85 6.58 -7.16
C ASN A 183 25.60 6.15 -7.93
N ILE A 184 24.54 5.81 -7.21
CA ILE A 184 23.27 5.35 -7.77
C ILE A 184 22.19 6.36 -7.42
N LEU A 185 21.43 6.79 -8.43
CA LEU A 185 20.19 7.50 -8.23
C LEU A 185 19.03 6.52 -8.37
N VAL A 186 18.23 6.39 -7.33
CA VAL A 186 16.98 5.63 -7.35
C VAL A 186 15.82 6.61 -7.47
N PHE A 187 15.03 6.46 -8.53
CA PHE A 187 13.80 7.21 -8.77
C PHE A 187 12.63 6.25 -8.61
N ASP A 188 11.95 6.31 -7.47
CA ASP A 188 10.85 5.42 -7.11
C ASP A 188 9.53 6.19 -7.13
N LEU A 189 8.76 6.04 -8.20
CA LEU A 189 7.42 6.61 -8.34
C LEU A 189 6.39 5.48 -8.29
N GLY A 190 5.83 5.29 -7.10
CA GLY A 190 4.81 4.28 -6.85
C GLY A 190 3.38 4.77 -7.08
N GLY A 191 2.40 3.99 -6.61
CA GLY A 191 0.98 4.38 -6.67
C GLY A 191 0.62 5.53 -5.74
N GLY A 192 1.31 5.66 -4.59
CA GLY A 192 0.94 6.64 -3.57
C GLY A 192 2.08 7.48 -3.03
N THR A 193 3.33 7.14 -3.32
CA THR A 193 4.54 7.82 -2.85
C THR A 193 5.54 7.99 -3.97
N PHE A 194 6.32 9.03 -3.85
CA PHE A 194 7.45 9.34 -4.73
C PHE A 194 8.70 9.56 -3.88
N ASP A 195 9.75 8.79 -4.14
CA ASP A 195 11.04 8.91 -3.49
C ASP A 195 12.16 9.03 -4.54
N VAL A 196 13.09 9.94 -4.31
CA VAL A 196 14.36 10.03 -5.02
C VAL A 196 15.48 9.92 -4.00
N SER A 197 16.35 8.95 -4.16
CA SER A 197 17.49 8.72 -3.27
C SER A 197 18.79 8.62 -4.06
N ILE A 198 19.82 9.24 -3.53
CA ILE A 198 21.21 9.09 -4.04
C ILE A 198 21.95 8.25 -3.01
N LEU A 199 22.53 7.16 -3.47
CA LEU A 199 23.32 6.24 -2.67
C LEU A 199 24.70 6.09 -3.28
N THR A 200 25.72 5.96 -2.42
CA THR A 200 27.04 5.46 -2.80
C THR A 200 27.13 3.99 -2.41
N ILE A 201 27.68 3.19 -3.29
CA ILE A 201 28.07 1.80 -3.03
C ILE A 201 29.58 1.75 -3.11
N ASP A 202 30.23 1.32 -2.04
CA ASP A 202 31.67 1.10 -1.98
C ASP A 202 31.92 -0.20 -1.22
N ASP A 203 32.62 -1.14 -1.85
CA ASP A 203 32.97 -2.47 -1.33
C ASP A 203 31.80 -3.19 -0.61
N GLY A 204 30.61 -3.12 -1.20
CA GLY A 204 29.37 -3.73 -0.67
C GLY A 204 28.71 -2.95 0.46
N VAL A 205 29.21 -1.80 0.84
CA VAL A 205 28.61 -0.88 1.79
C VAL A 205 27.71 0.11 1.05
N PHE A 206 26.45 0.22 1.48
CA PHE A 206 25.47 1.14 0.92
C PHE A 206 25.30 2.33 1.85
N GLU A 207 25.69 3.52 1.38
CA GLU A 207 25.50 4.76 2.11
C GLU A 207 24.48 5.64 1.40
N VAL A 208 23.46 6.11 2.13
CA VAL A 208 22.47 7.06 1.59
C VAL A 208 23.03 8.47 1.74
N ILE A 209 23.42 9.09 0.62
CA ILE A 209 23.95 10.46 0.58
C ILE A 209 22.85 11.49 0.77
N GLY A 210 21.69 11.22 0.17
CA GLY A 210 20.54 12.11 0.29
C GLY A 210 19.25 11.45 -0.20
N THR A 211 18.15 11.91 0.35
CA THR A 211 16.82 11.50 -0.09
C THR A 211 15.89 12.70 -0.10
N ASN A 212 14.98 12.71 -1.06
CA ASN A 212 13.88 13.66 -1.14
C ASN A 212 12.66 12.94 -1.72
N GLY A 213 11.47 13.52 -1.60
CA GLY A 213 10.28 12.90 -2.12
C GLY A 213 9.00 13.55 -1.62
N ASP A 214 7.90 12.90 -1.95
CA ASP A 214 6.56 13.26 -1.49
C ASP A 214 5.81 12.00 -1.09
N THR A 215 5.43 11.90 0.17
CA THR A 215 4.69 10.76 0.72
C THR A 215 3.22 10.75 0.30
N HIS A 216 2.80 11.71 -0.54
CA HIS A 216 1.45 11.83 -1.06
C HIS A 216 1.44 12.23 -2.54
N LEU A 217 2.33 11.62 -3.33
CA LEU A 217 2.39 11.76 -4.79
C LEU A 217 2.63 10.40 -5.43
N GLY A 218 1.80 10.02 -6.38
CA GLY A 218 1.93 8.77 -7.11
C GLY A 218 0.89 8.59 -8.20
N GLY A 219 0.81 7.39 -8.77
CA GLY A 219 -0.13 7.04 -9.83
C GLY A 219 -1.59 7.34 -9.48
N GLU A 220 -1.98 7.13 -8.23
CA GLU A 220 -3.34 7.42 -7.75
C GLU A 220 -3.71 8.92 -7.89
N ASP A 221 -2.74 9.82 -7.74
CA ASP A 221 -2.97 11.26 -7.89
C ASP A 221 -3.11 11.65 -9.36
N PHE A 222 -2.43 10.93 -10.27
CA PHE A 222 -2.63 11.09 -11.71
C PHE A 222 -3.98 10.58 -12.13
N ASP A 223 -4.37 9.40 -11.68
CA ASP A 223 -5.69 8.80 -11.93
C ASP A 223 -6.81 9.71 -11.41
N GLN A 224 -6.64 10.31 -10.23
CA GLN A 224 -7.62 11.25 -9.67
C GLN A 224 -7.82 12.48 -10.56
N ARG A 225 -6.76 13.03 -11.15
CA ARG A 225 -6.88 14.17 -12.09
C ARG A 225 -7.64 13.80 -13.35
N VAL A 226 -7.41 12.60 -13.89
CA VAL A 226 -8.12 12.07 -15.05
C VAL A 226 -9.59 11.83 -14.71
N LEU A 227 -9.86 11.26 -13.54
CA LEU A 227 -11.20 11.04 -13.01
C LEU A 227 -11.99 12.37 -12.90
N ASP A 228 -11.37 13.39 -12.28
CA ASP A 228 -11.98 14.72 -12.14
C ASP A 228 -12.30 15.35 -13.51
N HIS A 229 -11.43 15.16 -14.49
CA HIS A 229 -11.66 15.63 -15.85
C HIS A 229 -12.89 14.96 -16.48
N PHE A 230 -12.98 13.63 -16.39
CA PHE A 230 -14.12 12.90 -16.95
C PHE A 230 -15.41 13.16 -16.21
N MET A 231 -15.41 13.32 -14.89
CA MET A 231 -16.60 13.73 -14.15
C MET A 231 -17.16 15.08 -14.62
N LYS A 232 -16.26 16.07 -14.85
CA LYS A 232 -16.63 17.38 -15.41
C LYS A 232 -17.19 17.25 -16.83
N LEU A 233 -16.59 16.38 -17.64
CA LEU A 233 -17.03 16.14 -19.02
C LEU A 233 -18.42 15.50 -19.08
N ILE A 234 -18.70 14.48 -18.25
CA ILE A 234 -20.00 13.83 -18.11
C ILE A 234 -21.05 14.85 -17.67
N LYS A 235 -20.73 15.66 -16.66
CA LYS A 235 -21.63 16.71 -16.19
C LYS A 235 -21.95 17.72 -17.28
N LYS A 236 -20.96 18.12 -18.09
CA LYS A 236 -21.15 19.07 -19.21
C LYS A 236 -21.95 18.48 -20.37
N LYS A 237 -21.68 17.22 -20.76
CA LYS A 237 -22.31 16.57 -21.92
C LYS A 237 -23.68 16.01 -21.60
N ASP A 238 -23.84 15.34 -20.49
CA ASP A 238 -25.01 14.53 -20.16
C ASP A 238 -25.88 15.15 -19.06
N GLY A 239 -25.42 16.28 -18.46
CA GLY A 239 -26.10 16.95 -17.35
C GLY A 239 -26.09 16.15 -16.04
N LYS A 240 -25.32 15.04 -15.96
CA LYS A 240 -25.29 14.13 -14.83
C LYS A 240 -24.11 14.43 -13.92
N ASP A 241 -24.38 14.74 -12.67
CA ASP A 241 -23.36 14.88 -11.63
C ASP A 241 -23.17 13.53 -10.91
N ILE A 242 -22.04 12.88 -11.16
CA ILE A 242 -21.69 11.58 -10.56
C ILE A 242 -20.76 11.71 -9.35
N SER A 243 -20.43 12.93 -8.92
CA SER A 243 -19.43 13.18 -7.86
C SER A 243 -19.78 12.56 -6.50
N THR A 244 -21.06 12.24 -6.27
CA THR A 244 -21.54 11.58 -5.06
C THR A 244 -21.89 10.10 -5.27
N ASP A 245 -21.88 9.61 -6.51
CA ASP A 245 -22.15 8.21 -6.82
C ASP A 245 -20.87 7.38 -6.75
N LYS A 246 -20.63 6.77 -5.58
CA LYS A 246 -19.45 5.94 -5.30
C LYS A 246 -19.27 4.78 -6.29
N ARG A 247 -20.39 4.21 -6.80
CA ARG A 247 -20.33 3.12 -7.79
C ARG A 247 -19.94 3.62 -9.17
N ALA A 248 -20.51 4.75 -9.59
CA ALA A 248 -20.15 5.36 -10.87
C ALA A 248 -18.69 5.80 -10.89
N ILE A 249 -18.20 6.40 -9.80
CA ILE A 249 -16.79 6.77 -9.62
C ILE A 249 -15.88 5.52 -9.73
N GLN A 250 -16.19 4.43 -9.05
CA GLN A 250 -15.38 3.21 -9.11
C GLN A 250 -15.41 2.54 -10.50
N LYS A 251 -16.51 2.65 -11.25
CA LYS A 251 -16.58 2.21 -12.64
C LYS A 251 -15.71 3.07 -13.56
N LEU A 252 -15.67 4.37 -13.33
CA LEU A 252 -14.88 5.31 -14.11
C LEU A 252 -13.37 5.15 -13.80
N LYS A 253 -13.02 4.78 -12.57
CA LYS A 253 -11.63 4.52 -12.14
C LYS A 253 -11.05 3.20 -12.68
N ARG A 254 -11.90 2.25 -13.07
CA ARG A 254 -11.52 0.96 -13.63
C ARG A 254 -11.15 1.04 -15.12
#